data_20ecce6cebcd1a334e87cf20ecb9ebdd
#
_entry.id   20ecce6cebcd1a334e87cf20ecb9ebdd
#
_cell.length_a   1.000
_cell.length_b   1.000
_cell.length_c   1.000
_cell.angle_alpha   90.00
_cell.angle_beta   90.00
_cell.angle_gamma   90.00
#
_symmetry.space_group_name_H-M   'P 1'
#
loop_
_entity.id
_entity.type
_entity.pdbx_description
1 polymer ?
#
loop_
_entity_poly.entity_id
_entity_poly.type
_entity_poly.pdbx_seq_one_letter_code
_entity_poly.pdbx_strand_id
1 'polypeptide(L)'
;MWRIREHHKLNKVVEKLPLQVVKKYELWKSIVFRHGPDKRRDFPGFHDEKLKREHEGKRSSRLNIQYRVIYAVQKKTISIYVIDITAHKY
;
A
#
# COMPACT_ATOMS: atom_id res chain seq x y z
N MET A 1 0.59 2.87 -17.47
CA MET A 1 0.03 2.56 -16.16
C MET A 1 1.13 2.28 -15.15
N TRP A 2 0.83 2.48 -13.89
CA TRP A 2 1.81 2.26 -12.86
C TRP A 2 2.08 0.78 -12.66
N ARG A 3 3.36 0.40 -12.50
CA ARG A 3 3.73 -0.96 -12.16
C ARG A 3 3.65 -1.14 -10.66
N ILE A 4 3.18 -2.31 -10.22
CA ILE A 4 3.15 -2.64 -8.81
C ILE A 4 4.07 -3.83 -8.59
N ARG A 5 5.13 -3.61 -7.84
CA ARG A 5 6.08 -4.65 -7.45
C ARG A 5 5.88 -4.93 -5.98
N GLU A 6 6.02 -6.18 -5.60
CA GLU A 6 5.82 -6.60 -4.22
C GLU A 6 7.09 -7.25 -3.70
N HIS A 7 7.45 -6.90 -2.47
CA HIS A 7 8.55 -7.58 -1.78
C HIS A 7 8.21 -9.07 -1.73
N HIS A 8 9.23 -9.93 -1.87
CA HIS A 8 9.01 -11.37 -1.94
C HIS A 8 8.29 -11.93 -0.69
N LYS A 9 8.44 -11.28 0.47
CA LYS A 9 7.74 -11.73 1.69
C LYS A 9 6.23 -11.53 1.65
N LEU A 10 5.73 -10.72 0.70
CA LEU A 10 4.31 -10.39 0.64
C LEU A 10 3.42 -11.60 0.43
N ASN A 11 3.90 -12.61 -0.30
CA ASN A 11 3.11 -13.83 -0.49
C ASN A 11 2.74 -14.48 0.84
N LYS A 12 3.70 -14.58 1.75
CA LYS A 12 3.46 -15.16 3.07
C LYS A 12 2.62 -14.24 3.95
N VAL A 13 2.85 -12.94 3.84
CA VAL A 13 2.10 -11.96 4.62
C VAL A 13 0.61 -12.03 4.24
N VAL A 14 0.33 -12.02 2.94
CA VAL A 14 -1.06 -12.03 2.45
C VAL A 14 -1.79 -13.31 2.86
N GLU A 15 -1.11 -14.45 2.88
CA GLU A 15 -1.71 -15.71 3.31
C GLU A 15 -2.27 -15.66 4.72
N LYS A 16 -1.70 -14.81 5.58
CA LYS A 16 -2.09 -14.72 6.99
C LYS A 16 -3.08 -13.60 7.28
N LEU A 17 -3.44 -12.80 6.26
CA LEU A 17 -4.35 -11.69 6.45
C LEU A 17 -5.80 -12.14 6.44
N PRO A 18 -6.67 -11.44 7.20
CA PRO A 18 -8.11 -11.66 7.06
C PRO A 18 -8.55 -11.42 5.63
N LEU A 19 -9.53 -12.19 5.17
CA LEU A 19 -10.00 -12.11 3.78
C LEU A 19 -10.43 -10.69 3.40
N GLN A 20 -11.07 -9.97 4.30
CA GLN A 20 -11.52 -8.60 4.03
C GLN A 20 -10.34 -7.67 3.76
N VAL A 21 -9.22 -7.89 4.47
CA VAL A 21 -8.01 -7.09 4.26
C VAL A 21 -7.39 -7.40 2.91
N VAL A 22 -7.37 -8.67 2.54
CA VAL A 22 -6.87 -9.09 1.22
C VAL A 22 -7.68 -8.44 0.10
N LYS A 23 -9.00 -8.44 0.23
CA LYS A 23 -9.88 -7.80 -0.77
C LYS A 23 -9.61 -6.31 -0.87
N LYS A 24 -9.42 -5.65 0.26
CA LYS A 24 -9.12 -4.22 0.27
C LYS A 24 -7.76 -3.92 -0.37
N TYR A 25 -6.79 -4.79 -0.12
CA TYR A 25 -5.48 -4.67 -0.72
C TYR A 25 -5.55 -4.82 -2.26
N GLU A 26 -6.33 -5.78 -2.74
CA GLU A 26 -6.52 -5.95 -4.17
C GLU A 26 -7.20 -4.74 -4.81
N LEU A 27 -8.17 -4.16 -4.13
CA LEU A 27 -8.80 -2.92 -4.56
C LEU A 27 -7.78 -1.78 -4.61
N TRP A 28 -6.96 -1.64 -3.56
CA TRP A 28 -5.92 -0.62 -3.49
C TRP A 28 -4.94 -0.76 -4.67
N LYS A 29 -4.49 -1.98 -4.97
CA LYS A 29 -3.59 -2.22 -6.10
C LYS A 29 -4.24 -1.82 -7.42
N SER A 30 -5.51 -2.14 -7.59
CA SER A 30 -6.26 -1.80 -8.80
C SER A 30 -6.32 -0.29 -9.01
N ILE A 31 -6.60 0.46 -7.96
CA ILE A 31 -6.67 1.92 -8.03
C ILE A 31 -5.30 2.51 -8.37
N VAL A 32 -4.25 2.06 -7.69
CA VAL A 32 -2.90 2.56 -7.91
C VAL A 32 -2.41 2.21 -9.32
N PHE A 33 -2.71 1.00 -9.77
CA PHE A 33 -2.33 0.56 -11.11
C PHE A 33 -2.91 1.48 -12.20
N ARG A 34 -4.16 1.86 -12.06
CA ARG A 34 -4.86 2.67 -13.07
C ARG A 34 -4.59 4.16 -12.94
N HIS A 35 -4.56 4.68 -11.72
CA HIS A 35 -4.58 6.12 -11.47
C HIS A 35 -3.30 6.64 -10.82
N GLY A 36 -2.42 5.77 -10.35
CA GLY A 36 -1.22 6.16 -9.64
C GLY A 36 -1.49 6.45 -8.16
N PRO A 37 -0.41 6.64 -7.38
CA PRO A 37 -0.54 6.77 -5.93
C PRO A 37 -1.22 8.05 -5.47
N ASP A 38 -1.14 9.12 -6.24
CA ASP A 38 -1.66 10.42 -5.79
C ASP A 38 -3.16 10.56 -5.97
N LYS A 39 -3.80 9.70 -6.75
CA LYS A 39 -5.25 9.74 -6.96
C LYS A 39 -6.05 9.13 -5.83
N ARG A 40 -5.38 8.52 -4.85
CA ARG A 40 -6.10 7.88 -3.74
C ARG A 40 -6.88 8.84 -2.87
N ARG A 41 -6.56 10.12 -2.91
CA ARG A 41 -7.34 11.12 -2.18
C ARG A 41 -8.78 11.20 -2.71
N ASP A 42 -9.01 10.74 -3.95
CA ASP A 42 -10.35 10.65 -4.53
C ASP A 42 -11.11 9.42 -4.05
N PHE A 43 -10.45 8.57 -3.26
CA PHE A 43 -11.02 7.34 -2.70
C PHE A 43 -10.88 7.40 -1.18
N PRO A 44 -11.84 8.03 -0.50
CA PRO A 44 -11.76 8.19 0.95
C PRO A 44 -11.72 6.85 1.67
N GLY A 45 -11.05 6.84 2.80
CA GLY A 45 -10.89 5.64 3.60
C GLY A 45 -9.50 5.04 3.57
N PHE A 46 -8.70 5.37 2.56
CA PHE A 46 -7.33 4.85 2.51
C PHE A 46 -6.35 5.63 3.39
N HIS A 47 -6.65 6.87 3.71
CA HIS A 47 -5.83 7.71 4.59
C HIS A 47 -4.34 7.61 4.30
N ASP A 48 -3.98 7.91 3.06
CA ASP A 48 -2.59 7.84 2.63
C ASP A 48 -1.75 8.90 3.32
N GLU A 49 -0.56 8.52 3.79
CA GLU A 49 0.32 9.47 4.46
C GLU A 49 1.79 9.13 4.23
N LYS A 50 2.62 10.16 4.24
CA LYS A 50 4.07 9.99 4.15
C LYS A 50 4.61 9.60 5.52
N LEU A 51 5.52 8.66 5.55
CA LEU A 51 6.17 8.24 6.77
C LEU A 51 7.41 9.08 7.03
N LYS A 52 7.80 9.18 8.28
CA LYS A 52 8.91 10.02 8.73
C LYS A 52 9.97 9.19 9.44
N ARG A 53 11.11 9.84 9.74
CA ARG A 53 12.23 9.25 10.46
C ARG A 53 12.82 8.08 9.68
N GLU A 54 12.99 6.93 10.32
CA GLU A 54 13.60 5.74 9.72
C GLU A 54 12.85 5.20 8.51
N HIS A 55 11.58 5.62 8.34
CA HIS A 55 10.76 5.22 7.21
C HIS A 55 10.63 6.33 6.16
N GLU A 56 11.51 7.33 6.21
CA GLU A 56 11.48 8.43 5.27
C GLU A 56 11.58 7.91 3.83
N GLY A 57 10.79 8.52 2.95
CA GLY A 57 10.71 8.08 1.56
C GLY A 57 9.66 7.02 1.30
N LYS A 58 9.02 6.51 2.37
CA LYS A 58 7.95 5.53 2.27
C LYS A 58 6.61 6.18 2.59
N ARG A 59 5.55 5.50 2.16
CA ARG A 59 4.18 5.95 2.41
C ARG A 59 3.36 4.79 2.94
N SER A 60 2.24 5.09 3.58
CA SER A 60 1.31 4.07 4.01
C SER A 60 -0.11 4.43 3.63
N SER A 61 -0.92 3.41 3.33
CA SER A 61 -2.35 3.54 3.11
C SER A 61 -3.07 2.60 4.04
N ARG A 62 -4.21 3.04 4.56
CA ARG A 62 -5.02 2.22 5.46
C ARG A 62 -5.84 1.23 4.64
N LEU A 63 -5.75 -0.05 4.99
CA LEU A 63 -6.59 -1.08 4.37
C LEU A 63 -7.86 -1.32 5.20
N ASN A 64 -7.74 -1.21 6.52
CA ASN A 64 -8.87 -1.18 7.43
C ASN A 64 -8.40 -0.48 8.71
N ILE A 65 -9.20 -0.52 9.78
CA ILE A 65 -8.84 0.16 11.00
C ILE A 65 -7.56 -0.39 11.64
N GLN A 66 -7.20 -1.62 11.32
CA GLN A 66 -6.09 -2.33 11.94
C GLN A 66 -4.86 -2.46 11.04
N TYR A 67 -5.03 -2.61 9.73
CA TYR A 67 -3.94 -2.92 8.82
C TYR A 67 -3.62 -1.79 7.86
N ARG A 68 -2.31 -1.63 7.57
CA ARG A 68 -1.82 -0.64 6.62
C ARG A 68 -0.86 -1.30 5.65
N VAL A 69 -0.88 -0.82 4.40
CA VAL A 69 0.12 -1.20 3.40
C VAL A 69 1.23 -0.16 3.39
N ILE A 70 2.47 -0.62 3.45
CA ILE A 70 3.66 0.23 3.42
C ILE A 70 4.29 0.10 2.04
N TYR A 71 4.57 1.21 1.38
CA TYR A 71 5.09 1.18 0.02
C TYR A 71 5.98 2.38 -0.27
N ALA A 72 6.76 2.27 -1.34
CA ALA A 72 7.59 3.36 -1.86
C ALA A 72 7.15 3.71 -3.27
N VAL A 73 7.19 5.00 -3.60
CA VAL A 73 6.86 5.49 -4.94
C VAL A 73 8.15 5.74 -5.69
N GLN A 74 8.27 5.16 -6.88
CA GLN A 74 9.42 5.34 -7.75
C GLN A 74 8.95 6.02 -9.03
N LYS A 75 8.99 7.35 -9.03
CA LYS A 75 8.42 8.14 -10.11
C LYS A 75 9.14 7.95 -11.45
N LYS A 76 10.45 7.79 -11.43
CA LYS A 76 11.23 7.63 -12.66
C LYS A 76 10.82 6.39 -13.45
N THR A 77 10.43 5.34 -12.76
CA THR A 77 10.01 4.07 -13.39
C THR A 77 8.51 3.90 -13.40
N ILE A 78 7.77 4.88 -12.93
CA ILE A 78 6.31 4.84 -12.80
C ILE A 78 5.90 3.54 -12.10
N SER A 79 6.50 3.31 -10.93
CA SER A 79 6.28 2.07 -10.19
C SER A 79 6.09 2.32 -8.71
N ILE A 80 5.40 1.36 -8.10
CA ILE A 80 5.19 1.28 -6.65
C ILE A 80 5.85 -0.01 -6.18
N TYR A 81 6.59 0.07 -5.10
CA TYR A 81 7.15 -1.10 -4.46
C TYR A 81 6.47 -1.31 -3.11
N VAL A 82 5.67 -2.37 -3.01
CA VAL A 82 5.00 -2.71 -1.76
C VAL A 82 5.97 -3.45 -0.87
N ILE A 83 6.23 -2.89 0.30
CA ILE A 83 7.24 -3.37 1.22
C ILE A 83 6.63 -4.31 2.27
N ASP A 84 5.46 -3.96 2.79
CA ASP A 84 4.85 -4.73 3.86
C ASP A 84 3.36 -4.40 3.98
N ILE A 85 2.63 -5.29 4.62
CA ILE A 85 1.27 -5.03 5.10
C ILE A 85 1.30 -5.42 6.57
N THR A 86 1.08 -4.46 7.44
CA THR A 86 1.28 -4.66 8.86
C THR A 86 0.11 -4.13 9.67
N ALA A 87 -0.09 -4.71 10.84
CA ALA A 87 -1.08 -4.22 11.79
C ALA A 87 -0.62 -2.87 12.32
N HIS A 88 -1.56 -1.95 12.40
CA HIS A 88 -1.30 -0.60 12.88
C HIS A 88 -1.13 -0.63 14.40
N LYS A 89 0.08 -0.36 14.84
CA LYS A 89 0.40 -0.30 16.27
C LYS A 89 0.93 1.10 16.61
N TYR A 90 0.04 1.98 16.92
CA TYR A 90 0.44 3.31 17.39
C TYR A 90 -0.29 3.65 18.66
#